data_fa7153c7561619bb4d62211bf4819bbe
#
_entry.id   fa7153c7561619bb4d62211bf4819bbe
#
_cell.length_a   1.000
_cell.length_b   1.000
_cell.length_c   1.000
_cell.angle_alpha   90.00
_cell.angle_beta   90.00
_cell.angle_gamma   90.00
#
_symmetry.space_group_name_H-M   'P 1'
#
loop_
_entity.id
_entity.type
_entity.pdbx_description
1 polymer ?
#
loop_
_entity_poly.entity_id
_entity_poly.type
_entity_poly.pdbx_seq_one_letter_code
_entity_poly.pdbx_strand_id
1 'polypeptide(L)'
;MLTEVAVPHQLLDDGELTDSARVLWCYLRAIRKQKTRLTWAELRRVTGLSQYRLKQHMRALDALRWIQLDSLGTREFECCALWRGTRAFTIPVDLVLDRRIPHGAKWLWAHIRGVGEFDYAQLQHVMRCSRISLRKYVRILSHYGWLVGEVVRAGRCKVYRFETVNIIDENRHADVQDFYEGLRLARLKERYSVGQYLLKCIVAVLVVDQLLIENGEVLRLVNPFTGGQLHYDLLLPVSRVALEFQGPQHYRTTQRYPSDTQLQEQRMRDDIKRRFSETHGITLIEVRADDLSFGTISSLLRRHNVPIRHSLDDQRHLCDAIEAEAANYRRWAQRLERRLSSG
;
A
#
# COMPACT_ATOMS: atom_id res chain seq x y z
N MET A 1 -4.70 -7.35 6.89
CA MET A 1 -6.03 -7.45 6.24
C MET A 1 -5.88 -8.36 5.04
N LEU A 2 -6.91 -9.11 4.63
CA LEU A 2 -6.82 -9.92 3.40
C LEU A 2 -6.72 -8.97 2.21
N THR A 3 -5.87 -9.27 1.23
CA THR A 3 -5.76 -8.50 -0.02
C THR A 3 -6.82 -8.90 -1.03
N GLU A 4 -7.28 -10.15 -0.92
CA GLU A 4 -8.32 -10.72 -1.77
C GLU A 4 -9.34 -11.48 -0.94
N VAL A 5 -10.59 -11.49 -1.42
CA VAL A 5 -11.69 -12.26 -0.86
C VAL A 5 -12.00 -13.42 -1.78
N ALA A 6 -11.91 -14.63 -1.25
CA ALA A 6 -12.41 -15.79 -1.96
C ALA A 6 -13.95 -15.77 -1.96
N VAL A 7 -14.55 -15.88 -3.14
CA VAL A 7 -16.00 -15.79 -3.38
C VAL A 7 -16.46 -17.11 -4.03
N PRO A 8 -17.47 -17.80 -3.44
CA PRO A 8 -18.03 -19.00 -4.04
C PRO A 8 -18.74 -18.70 -5.37
N HIS A 9 -18.57 -19.52 -6.40
CA HIS A 9 -19.29 -19.38 -7.67
C HIS A 9 -20.82 -19.36 -7.45
N GLN A 10 -21.31 -20.15 -6.50
CA GLN A 10 -22.74 -20.18 -6.17
C GLN A 10 -23.30 -18.81 -5.74
N LEU A 11 -22.48 -17.93 -5.17
CA LEU A 11 -22.89 -16.55 -4.82
C LEU A 11 -23.10 -15.70 -6.09
N LEU A 12 -22.39 -16.02 -7.21
CA LEU A 12 -22.64 -15.38 -8.51
C LEU A 12 -24.03 -15.71 -9.03
N ASP A 13 -24.37 -16.99 -8.94
CA ASP A 13 -25.56 -17.55 -9.59
C ASP A 13 -26.84 -17.40 -8.75
N ASP A 14 -26.72 -16.99 -7.47
CA ASP A 14 -27.86 -16.82 -6.59
C ASP A 14 -28.75 -15.66 -7.03
N GLY A 15 -29.82 -16.00 -7.76
CA GLY A 15 -30.71 -15.04 -8.40
C GLY A 15 -31.60 -14.26 -7.43
N GLU A 16 -31.65 -14.62 -6.16
CA GLU A 16 -32.45 -13.95 -5.13
C GLU A 16 -31.71 -12.82 -4.45
N LEU A 17 -30.36 -12.79 -4.58
CA LEU A 17 -29.53 -11.75 -4.01
C LEU A 17 -29.37 -10.55 -4.95
N THR A 18 -29.39 -9.37 -4.36
CA THR A 18 -29.00 -8.13 -5.07
C THR A 18 -27.47 -8.00 -5.12
N ASP A 19 -26.94 -7.26 -6.10
CA ASP A 19 -25.50 -6.96 -6.19
C ASP A 19 -24.95 -6.34 -4.90
N SER A 20 -25.77 -5.48 -4.26
CA SER A 20 -25.41 -4.87 -2.97
C SER A 20 -25.31 -5.88 -1.84
N ALA A 21 -26.16 -6.89 -1.80
CA ALA A 21 -26.10 -7.96 -0.81
C ALA A 21 -24.86 -8.83 -1.00
N ARG A 22 -24.54 -9.18 -2.25
CA ARG A 22 -23.34 -9.95 -2.60
C ARG A 22 -22.04 -9.20 -2.25
N VAL A 23 -21.96 -7.91 -2.58
CA VAL A 23 -20.81 -7.07 -2.20
C VAL A 23 -20.72 -6.93 -0.67
N LEU A 24 -21.85 -6.82 0.03
CA LEU A 24 -21.89 -6.82 1.48
C LEU A 24 -21.33 -8.14 2.06
N TRP A 25 -21.69 -9.29 1.47
CA TRP A 25 -21.12 -10.58 1.86
C TRP A 25 -19.60 -10.60 1.67
N CYS A 26 -19.10 -10.13 0.51
CA CYS A 26 -17.65 -10.03 0.25
C CYS A 26 -16.96 -9.17 1.30
N TYR A 27 -17.56 -8.05 1.68
CA TYR A 27 -17.04 -7.19 2.75
C TYR A 27 -16.98 -7.91 4.11
N LEU A 28 -18.07 -8.56 4.51
CA LEU A 28 -18.12 -9.32 5.76
C LEU A 28 -17.07 -10.44 5.79
N ARG A 29 -16.85 -11.08 4.65
CA ARG A 29 -15.84 -12.12 4.49
C ARG A 29 -14.40 -11.56 4.55
N ALA A 30 -14.17 -10.37 3.97
CA ALA A 30 -12.87 -9.69 3.98
C ALA A 30 -12.43 -9.29 5.38
N ILE A 31 -13.37 -8.84 6.22
CA ILE A 31 -13.05 -8.35 7.56
C ILE A 31 -12.62 -9.49 8.47
N ARG A 32 -13.22 -10.71 8.34
CA ARG A 32 -12.89 -11.81 9.26
C ARG A 32 -13.21 -13.24 8.82
N LYS A 33 -12.40 -14.14 9.41
CA LYS A 33 -12.58 -15.60 9.39
C LYS A 33 -13.50 -16.12 10.50
N GLN A 34 -13.93 -15.33 11.49
CA GLN A 34 -14.69 -15.73 12.68
C GLN A 34 -15.78 -14.71 13.04
N LYS A 35 -16.73 -15.09 13.93
CA LYS A 35 -17.80 -14.21 14.45
C LYS A 35 -17.28 -12.83 14.82
N THR A 36 -17.95 -11.80 14.32
CA THR A 36 -17.52 -10.42 14.49
C THR A 36 -18.68 -9.57 14.96
N ARG A 37 -18.42 -8.80 16.00
CA ARG A 37 -19.29 -7.71 16.41
C ARG A 37 -18.99 -6.47 15.57
N LEU A 38 -19.99 -5.99 14.85
CA LEU A 38 -19.87 -4.84 13.92
C LEU A 38 -20.93 -3.79 14.27
N THR A 39 -20.60 -2.54 13.99
CA THR A 39 -21.55 -1.44 14.11
C THR A 39 -22.17 -1.09 12.75
N TRP A 40 -23.43 -0.63 12.79
CA TRP A 40 -24.08 -0.11 11.57
C TRP A 40 -23.35 1.11 11.00
N ALA A 41 -22.70 1.91 11.85
CA ALA A 41 -21.91 3.07 11.44
C ALA A 41 -20.72 2.66 10.57
N GLU A 42 -20.00 1.61 10.96
CA GLU A 42 -18.88 1.05 10.18
C GLU A 42 -19.34 0.55 8.81
N LEU A 43 -20.40 -0.27 8.78
CA LEU A 43 -20.94 -0.77 7.52
C LEU A 43 -21.42 0.35 6.59
N ARG A 44 -22.12 1.36 7.14
CA ARG A 44 -22.54 2.52 6.37
C ARG A 44 -21.37 3.29 5.78
N ARG A 45 -20.32 3.49 6.58
CA ARG A 45 -19.10 4.19 6.15
C ARG A 45 -18.44 3.48 4.96
N VAL A 46 -18.40 2.15 4.98
CA VAL A 46 -17.69 1.37 3.95
C VAL A 46 -18.57 1.15 2.71
N THR A 47 -19.83 0.75 2.91
CA THR A 47 -20.71 0.37 1.79
C THR A 47 -21.42 1.56 1.15
N GLY A 48 -21.56 2.68 1.85
CA GLY A 48 -22.37 3.82 1.42
C GLY A 48 -23.88 3.57 1.48
N LEU A 49 -24.33 2.41 2.00
CA LEU A 49 -25.74 2.06 2.10
C LEU A 49 -26.37 2.65 3.36
N SER A 50 -27.69 2.96 3.29
CA SER A 50 -28.46 3.33 4.47
C SER A 50 -28.62 2.13 5.42
N GLN A 51 -28.79 2.39 6.73
CA GLN A 51 -29.00 1.33 7.72
C GLN A 51 -30.21 0.45 7.41
N TYR A 52 -31.27 1.03 6.85
CA TYR A 52 -32.46 0.28 6.43
C TYR A 52 -32.10 -0.74 5.34
N ARG A 53 -31.40 -0.33 4.28
CA ARG A 53 -30.94 -1.23 3.21
C ARG A 53 -29.96 -2.28 3.72
N LEU A 54 -29.03 -1.91 4.60
CA LEU A 54 -28.12 -2.87 5.22
C LEU A 54 -28.87 -3.95 5.96
N LYS A 55 -29.88 -3.58 6.79
CA LYS A 55 -30.71 -4.55 7.49
C LYS A 55 -31.48 -5.47 6.55
N GLN A 56 -32.02 -4.95 5.44
CA GLN A 56 -32.67 -5.76 4.40
C GLN A 56 -31.71 -6.77 3.79
N HIS A 57 -30.50 -6.33 3.38
CA HIS A 57 -29.50 -7.21 2.77
C HIS A 57 -28.98 -8.26 3.77
N MET A 58 -28.76 -7.89 5.03
CA MET A 58 -28.36 -8.84 6.07
C MET A 58 -29.41 -9.93 6.28
N ARG A 59 -30.70 -9.56 6.34
CA ARG A 59 -31.80 -10.54 6.46
C ARG A 59 -31.91 -11.46 5.25
N ALA A 60 -31.73 -10.92 4.03
CA ALA A 60 -31.72 -11.72 2.81
C ALA A 60 -30.56 -12.72 2.80
N LEU A 61 -29.36 -12.26 3.16
CA LEU A 61 -28.18 -13.14 3.27
C LEU A 61 -28.37 -14.23 4.33
N ASP A 62 -28.98 -13.91 5.47
CA ASP A 62 -29.25 -14.86 6.54
C ASP A 62 -30.31 -15.88 6.13
N ALA A 63 -31.44 -15.44 5.56
CA ALA A 63 -32.50 -16.29 5.05
C ALA A 63 -32.02 -17.30 4.01
N LEU A 64 -31.08 -16.89 3.15
CA LEU A 64 -30.44 -17.73 2.14
C LEU A 64 -29.21 -18.49 2.66
N ARG A 65 -28.93 -18.38 3.96
CA ARG A 65 -27.79 -19.05 4.63
C ARG A 65 -26.40 -18.71 4.05
N TRP A 66 -26.23 -17.48 3.59
CA TRP A 66 -24.93 -16.94 3.22
C TRP A 66 -24.17 -16.33 4.39
N ILE A 67 -24.91 -15.93 5.42
CA ILE A 67 -24.37 -15.53 6.72
C ILE A 67 -25.14 -16.25 7.82
N GLN A 68 -24.56 -16.31 8.99
CA GLN A 68 -25.25 -16.59 10.24
C GLN A 68 -25.35 -15.27 11.00
N LEU A 69 -26.57 -14.84 11.29
CA LEU A 69 -26.85 -13.62 12.04
C LEU A 69 -27.27 -14.00 13.45
N ASP A 70 -26.39 -13.77 14.44
CA ASP A 70 -26.66 -14.18 15.82
C ASP A 70 -27.48 -13.12 16.57
N SER A 71 -27.26 -11.84 16.30
CA SER A 71 -28.03 -10.76 16.91
C SER A 71 -28.14 -9.56 15.98
N LEU A 72 -29.28 -8.88 16.00
CA LEU A 72 -29.54 -7.68 15.21
C LEU A 72 -29.96 -6.54 16.14
N GLY A 73 -28.99 -5.95 16.83
CA GLY A 73 -29.21 -4.81 17.70
C GLY A 73 -29.45 -3.49 16.97
N THR A 74 -29.80 -2.46 17.73
CA THR A 74 -30.04 -1.10 17.20
C THR A 74 -28.75 -0.41 16.78
N ARG A 75 -27.65 -0.61 17.48
CA ARG A 75 -26.33 0.00 17.24
C ARG A 75 -25.33 -0.95 16.64
N GLU A 76 -25.37 -2.21 17.00
CA GLU A 76 -24.41 -3.24 16.65
C GLU A 76 -25.10 -4.57 16.37
N PHE A 77 -24.40 -5.49 15.74
CA PHE A 77 -24.86 -6.84 15.43
C PHE A 77 -23.68 -7.80 15.40
N GLU A 78 -23.97 -9.08 15.53
CA GLU A 78 -23.00 -10.16 15.39
C GLU A 78 -23.37 -11.05 14.21
N CYS A 79 -22.43 -11.29 13.33
CA CYS A 79 -22.64 -12.19 12.20
C CYS A 79 -21.34 -12.90 11.78
N CYS A 80 -21.51 -14.00 11.06
CA CYS A 80 -20.46 -14.75 10.43
C CYS A 80 -20.80 -15.02 8.98
N ALA A 81 -19.90 -14.72 8.04
CA ALA A 81 -20.06 -15.10 6.64
C ALA A 81 -19.83 -16.60 6.48
N LEU A 82 -20.83 -17.30 5.96
CA LEU A 82 -20.79 -18.74 5.74
C LEU A 82 -20.20 -19.05 4.37
N TRP A 83 -19.49 -20.16 4.29
CA TRP A 83 -18.94 -20.67 3.05
C TRP A 83 -19.84 -21.73 2.45
N ARG A 84 -20.18 -21.58 1.18
CA ARG A 84 -20.97 -22.55 0.42
C ARG A 84 -20.32 -22.81 -0.93
N GLY A 85 -20.16 -24.07 -1.30
CA GLY A 85 -19.65 -24.49 -2.59
C GLY A 85 -18.21 -24.97 -2.58
N THR A 86 -17.81 -25.59 -3.71
CA THR A 86 -16.51 -26.22 -3.92
C THR A 86 -15.58 -25.41 -4.82
N ARG A 87 -16.13 -24.50 -5.62
CA ARG A 87 -15.39 -23.63 -6.54
C ARG A 87 -15.45 -22.17 -6.08
N ALA A 88 -14.35 -21.48 -6.21
CA ALA A 88 -14.24 -20.10 -5.84
C ALA A 88 -13.36 -19.33 -6.83
N PHE A 89 -13.59 -18.06 -6.92
CA PHE A 89 -12.68 -17.06 -7.50
C PHE A 89 -12.35 -15.99 -6.46
N THR A 90 -11.39 -15.13 -6.75
CA THR A 90 -11.00 -14.06 -5.83
C THR A 90 -11.41 -12.69 -6.34
N ILE A 91 -11.81 -11.80 -5.42
CA ILE A 91 -12.07 -10.38 -5.68
C ILE A 91 -11.12 -9.56 -4.83
N PRO A 92 -10.44 -8.54 -5.40
CA PRO A 92 -9.61 -7.63 -4.63
C PRO A 92 -10.44 -6.90 -3.55
N VAL A 93 -9.92 -6.86 -2.32
CA VAL A 93 -10.60 -6.15 -1.21
C VAL A 93 -10.77 -4.67 -1.54
N ASP A 94 -9.79 -4.06 -2.19
CA ASP A 94 -9.84 -2.65 -2.55
C ASP A 94 -10.94 -2.35 -3.57
N LEU A 95 -11.21 -3.26 -4.52
CA LEU A 95 -12.39 -3.15 -5.37
C LEU A 95 -13.68 -3.22 -4.54
N VAL A 96 -13.75 -4.14 -3.55
CA VAL A 96 -14.92 -4.26 -2.66
C VAL A 96 -15.13 -2.97 -1.86
N LEU A 97 -14.06 -2.35 -1.38
CA LEU A 97 -14.09 -1.15 -0.54
C LEU A 97 -14.21 0.17 -1.33
N ASP A 98 -13.88 0.20 -2.62
CA ASP A 98 -13.88 1.42 -3.42
C ASP A 98 -15.30 1.98 -3.58
N ARG A 99 -15.61 3.06 -2.87
CA ARG A 99 -16.92 3.73 -2.89
C ARG A 99 -17.24 4.44 -4.20
N ARG A 100 -16.25 4.69 -5.05
CA ARG A 100 -16.43 5.30 -6.39
C ARG A 100 -17.01 4.30 -7.37
N ILE A 101 -16.83 3.00 -7.11
CA ILE A 101 -17.33 1.91 -7.96
C ILE A 101 -18.72 1.46 -7.47
N PRO A 102 -19.77 1.58 -8.28
CA PRO A 102 -21.11 1.05 -7.94
C PRO A 102 -21.09 -0.45 -7.71
N HIS A 103 -21.95 -0.96 -6.81
CA HIS A 103 -22.03 -2.38 -6.48
C HIS A 103 -22.27 -3.26 -7.72
N GLY A 104 -23.13 -2.85 -8.65
CA GLY A 104 -23.33 -3.57 -9.89
C GLY A 104 -22.09 -3.65 -10.78
N ALA A 105 -21.24 -2.61 -10.76
CA ALA A 105 -19.97 -2.66 -11.49
C ALA A 105 -18.96 -3.60 -10.82
N LYS A 106 -18.86 -3.59 -9.49
CA LYS A 106 -18.02 -4.56 -8.74
C LYS A 106 -18.46 -6.00 -9.06
N TRP A 107 -19.78 -6.21 -9.13
CA TRP A 107 -20.32 -7.52 -9.44
C TRP A 107 -20.11 -7.92 -10.91
N LEU A 108 -20.17 -6.97 -11.85
CA LEU A 108 -19.76 -7.20 -13.23
C LEU A 108 -18.30 -7.67 -13.32
N TRP A 109 -17.40 -7.02 -12.60
CA TRP A 109 -15.99 -7.42 -12.53
C TRP A 109 -15.85 -8.86 -12.02
N ALA A 110 -16.60 -9.21 -10.97
CA ALA A 110 -16.61 -10.55 -10.39
C ALA A 110 -17.08 -11.62 -11.41
N HIS A 111 -18.12 -11.33 -12.18
CA HIS A 111 -18.60 -12.22 -13.23
C HIS A 111 -17.56 -12.44 -14.31
N ILE A 112 -16.96 -11.37 -14.82
CA ILE A 112 -15.91 -11.47 -15.85
C ILE A 112 -14.74 -12.31 -15.33
N ARG A 113 -14.30 -12.07 -14.10
CA ARG A 113 -13.19 -12.80 -13.46
C ARG A 113 -13.52 -14.30 -13.25
N GLY A 114 -14.76 -14.59 -12.84
CA GLY A 114 -15.17 -15.95 -12.44
C GLY A 114 -15.51 -16.85 -13.63
N VAL A 115 -15.91 -16.32 -14.76
CA VAL A 115 -16.48 -17.10 -15.89
C VAL A 115 -15.73 -16.89 -17.21
N GLY A 116 -14.90 -15.87 -17.32
CA GLY A 116 -14.05 -15.61 -18.50
C GLY A 116 -14.72 -14.72 -19.56
N GLU A 117 -14.60 -15.07 -20.85
CA GLU A 117 -15.04 -14.25 -21.96
C GLU A 117 -16.56 -14.21 -22.12
N PHE A 118 -17.14 -13.02 -22.37
CA PHE A 118 -18.55 -12.82 -22.63
C PHE A 118 -18.79 -11.87 -23.80
N ASP A 119 -19.92 -12.04 -24.45
CA ASP A 119 -20.51 -10.95 -25.23
C ASP A 119 -21.46 -10.08 -24.38
N TYR A 120 -21.91 -8.95 -24.93
CA TYR A 120 -22.82 -8.05 -24.22
C TYR A 120 -24.18 -8.69 -23.92
N ALA A 121 -24.67 -9.59 -24.74
CA ALA A 121 -25.96 -10.23 -24.54
C ALA A 121 -25.88 -11.25 -23.39
N GLN A 122 -24.80 -12.02 -23.34
CA GLN A 122 -24.52 -12.93 -22.24
C GLN A 122 -24.38 -12.17 -20.91
N LEU A 123 -23.58 -11.08 -20.86
CA LEU A 123 -23.45 -10.26 -19.67
C LEU A 123 -24.76 -9.63 -19.21
N GLN A 124 -25.60 -9.15 -20.15
CA GLN A 124 -26.92 -8.61 -19.81
C GLN A 124 -27.82 -9.66 -19.16
N HIS A 125 -27.81 -10.87 -19.70
CA HIS A 125 -28.59 -11.99 -19.17
C HIS A 125 -28.16 -12.33 -17.75
N VAL A 126 -26.85 -12.53 -17.54
CA VAL A 126 -26.27 -12.90 -16.25
C VAL A 126 -26.43 -11.81 -15.21
N MET A 127 -26.12 -10.55 -15.57
CA MET A 127 -26.25 -9.39 -14.69
C MET A 127 -27.68 -8.92 -14.45
N ARG A 128 -28.64 -9.46 -15.20
CA ARG A 128 -30.06 -9.05 -15.15
C ARG A 128 -30.25 -7.52 -15.19
N CYS A 129 -29.43 -6.84 -15.98
CA CYS A 129 -29.45 -5.39 -16.05
C CYS A 129 -29.66 -4.89 -17.49
N SER A 130 -30.04 -3.61 -17.63
CA SER A 130 -30.19 -3.02 -18.94
C SER A 130 -28.86 -2.83 -19.65
N ARG A 131 -28.87 -2.81 -20.99
CA ARG A 131 -27.69 -2.54 -21.81
C ARG A 131 -27.04 -1.17 -21.46
N ILE A 132 -27.84 -0.20 -21.05
CA ILE A 132 -27.38 1.12 -20.61
C ILE A 132 -26.60 0.99 -19.30
N SER A 133 -27.13 0.25 -18.33
CA SER A 133 -26.47 0.00 -17.05
C SER A 133 -25.16 -0.76 -17.25
N LEU A 134 -25.17 -1.81 -18.08
CA LEU A 134 -23.98 -2.59 -18.39
C LEU A 134 -22.85 -1.73 -19.01
N ARG A 135 -23.20 -0.90 -20.00
CA ARG A 135 -22.25 0.04 -20.62
C ARG A 135 -21.69 1.05 -19.60
N LYS A 136 -22.54 1.53 -18.70
CA LYS A 136 -22.12 2.42 -17.62
C LYS A 136 -21.12 1.71 -16.69
N TYR A 137 -21.38 0.47 -16.30
CA TYR A 137 -20.50 -0.30 -15.43
C TYR A 137 -19.14 -0.58 -16.09
N VAL A 138 -19.15 -1.03 -17.35
CA VAL A 138 -17.91 -1.24 -18.12
C VAL A 138 -17.10 0.06 -18.18
N ARG A 139 -17.73 1.20 -18.52
CA ARG A 139 -17.06 2.49 -18.59
C ARG A 139 -16.42 2.89 -17.25
N ILE A 140 -17.15 2.70 -16.14
CA ILE A 140 -16.64 3.00 -14.80
C ILE A 140 -15.43 2.11 -14.46
N LEU A 141 -15.55 0.82 -14.66
CA LEU A 141 -14.46 -0.11 -14.39
C LEU A 141 -13.22 0.19 -15.24
N SER A 142 -13.40 0.47 -16.54
CA SER A 142 -12.28 0.83 -17.43
C SER A 142 -11.66 2.19 -17.05
N HIS A 143 -12.49 3.18 -16.66
CA HIS A 143 -12.02 4.51 -16.24
C HIS A 143 -11.09 4.41 -14.99
N TYR A 144 -11.43 3.52 -14.08
CA TYR A 144 -10.62 3.29 -12.86
C TYR A 144 -9.58 2.16 -13.05
N GLY A 145 -9.38 1.65 -14.26
CA GLY A 145 -8.36 0.66 -14.58
C GLY A 145 -8.66 -0.77 -14.16
N TRP A 146 -9.83 -1.05 -13.59
CA TRP A 146 -10.21 -2.40 -13.14
C TRP A 146 -10.58 -3.36 -14.28
N LEU A 147 -10.79 -2.86 -15.49
CA LEU A 147 -11.20 -3.65 -16.65
C LEU A 147 -10.54 -3.11 -17.92
N VAL A 148 -9.87 -3.97 -18.64
CA VAL A 148 -9.38 -3.71 -19.99
C VAL A 148 -10.27 -4.49 -20.96
N GLY A 149 -10.73 -3.83 -22.01
CA GLY A 149 -11.57 -4.46 -23.01
C GLY A 149 -11.13 -4.09 -24.42
N GLU A 150 -11.08 -5.08 -25.28
CA GLU A 150 -10.91 -4.89 -26.71
C GLU A 150 -12.14 -5.34 -27.49
N VAL A 151 -12.37 -4.69 -28.62
CA VAL A 151 -13.44 -5.06 -29.54
C VAL A 151 -12.86 -6.00 -30.58
N VAL A 152 -13.19 -7.27 -30.47
CA VAL A 152 -12.82 -8.27 -31.48
C VAL A 152 -14.00 -8.43 -32.46
N ARG A 153 -13.73 -8.31 -33.76
CA ARG A 153 -14.72 -8.58 -34.78
C ARG A 153 -14.69 -10.07 -35.15
N ALA A 154 -15.75 -10.79 -34.79
CA ALA A 154 -15.99 -12.16 -35.26
C ALA A 154 -17.06 -12.13 -36.35
N GLY A 155 -16.65 -12.02 -37.61
CA GLY A 155 -17.55 -11.89 -38.76
C GLY A 155 -18.38 -10.61 -38.72
N ARG A 156 -19.72 -10.71 -38.76
CA ARG A 156 -20.65 -9.55 -38.66
C ARG A 156 -20.95 -9.13 -37.21
N CYS A 157 -20.53 -9.94 -36.23
CA CYS A 157 -20.78 -9.66 -34.82
C CYS A 157 -19.59 -8.95 -34.18
N LYS A 158 -19.88 -8.02 -33.26
CA LYS A 158 -18.87 -7.44 -32.37
C LYS A 158 -18.84 -8.23 -31.09
N VAL A 159 -17.75 -8.92 -30.85
CA VAL A 159 -17.47 -9.62 -29.58
C VAL A 159 -16.56 -8.72 -28.75
N TYR A 160 -16.93 -8.51 -27.52
CA TYR A 160 -16.10 -7.78 -26.58
C TYR A 160 -15.37 -8.78 -25.70
N ARG A 161 -14.06 -8.75 -25.77
CA ARG A 161 -13.19 -9.51 -24.89
C ARG A 161 -12.80 -8.60 -23.74
N PHE A 162 -13.12 -8.99 -22.52
CA PHE A 162 -12.79 -8.24 -21.32
C PHE A 162 -11.75 -9.02 -20.53
N GLU A 163 -10.71 -8.31 -20.10
CA GLU A 163 -9.72 -8.78 -19.16
C GLU A 163 -9.86 -8.02 -17.85
N THR A 164 -9.95 -8.75 -16.74
CA THR A 164 -9.99 -8.16 -15.42
C THR A 164 -8.57 -7.86 -14.97
N VAL A 165 -8.33 -6.61 -14.63
CA VAL A 165 -7.05 -6.14 -14.11
C VAL A 165 -7.13 -6.12 -12.59
N ASN A 166 -6.12 -6.69 -11.95
CA ASN A 166 -5.92 -6.48 -10.52
C ASN A 166 -4.92 -5.31 -10.36
N ILE A 167 -5.44 -4.09 -10.34
CA ILE A 167 -4.64 -2.86 -10.23
C ILE A 167 -3.63 -2.93 -9.08
N ILE A 168 -3.96 -3.68 -8.02
CA ILE A 168 -3.09 -3.83 -6.86
C ILE A 168 -1.84 -4.65 -7.23
N ASP A 169 -2.00 -5.73 -7.97
CA ASP A 169 -0.87 -6.54 -8.37
C ASP A 169 -0.01 -5.79 -9.39
N GLU A 170 -0.61 -5.05 -10.32
CA GLU A 170 0.12 -4.19 -11.25
C GLU A 170 0.84 -3.04 -10.53
N ASN A 171 0.17 -2.35 -9.61
CA ASN A 171 0.80 -1.30 -8.80
C ASN A 171 1.88 -1.87 -7.88
N ARG A 172 1.68 -3.06 -7.31
CA ARG A 172 2.70 -3.74 -6.52
C ARG A 172 3.94 -4.08 -7.33
N HIS A 173 3.75 -4.54 -8.57
CA HIS A 173 4.87 -4.79 -9.47
C HIS A 173 5.55 -3.48 -9.89
N ALA A 174 4.77 -2.43 -10.17
CA ALA A 174 5.31 -1.10 -10.50
C ALA A 174 6.11 -0.53 -9.32
N ASP A 175 5.58 -0.56 -8.10
CA ASP A 175 6.26 -0.07 -6.89
C ASP A 175 7.60 -0.82 -6.67
N VAL A 176 7.63 -2.14 -6.88
CA VAL A 176 8.85 -2.93 -6.78
C VAL A 176 9.84 -2.62 -7.90
N GLN A 177 9.35 -2.42 -9.13
CA GLN A 177 10.20 -2.03 -10.26
C GLN A 177 10.79 -0.63 -10.05
N ASP A 178 9.99 0.32 -9.60
CA ASP A 178 10.43 1.69 -9.27
C ASP A 178 11.47 1.68 -8.15
N PHE A 179 11.30 0.82 -7.15
CA PHE A 179 12.30 0.61 -6.11
C PHE A 179 13.62 0.11 -6.68
N TYR A 180 13.62 -0.92 -7.55
CA TYR A 180 14.86 -1.45 -8.12
C TYR A 180 15.50 -0.48 -9.11
N GLU A 181 14.73 0.29 -9.85
CA GLU A 181 15.26 1.34 -10.73
C GLU A 181 15.93 2.46 -9.91
N GLY A 182 15.28 2.93 -8.84
CA GLY A 182 15.88 3.90 -7.93
C GLY A 182 17.13 3.36 -7.24
N LEU A 183 17.16 2.06 -6.88
CA LEU A 183 18.33 1.41 -6.32
C LEU A 183 19.48 1.33 -7.35
N ARG A 184 19.17 1.06 -8.63
CA ARG A 184 20.14 1.09 -9.73
C ARG A 184 20.77 2.46 -9.87
N LEU A 185 19.97 3.53 -9.87
CA LEU A 185 20.45 4.91 -9.93
C LEU A 185 21.32 5.27 -8.71
N ALA A 186 20.93 4.85 -7.52
CA ALA A 186 21.74 5.03 -6.32
C ALA A 186 23.10 4.32 -6.41
N ARG A 187 23.14 3.11 -6.98
CA ARG A 187 24.39 2.36 -7.22
C ARG A 187 25.31 3.08 -8.22
N LEU A 188 24.75 3.78 -9.20
CA LEU A 188 25.50 4.61 -10.15
C LEU A 188 26.00 5.93 -9.54
N LYS A 189 25.64 6.23 -8.29
CA LYS A 189 26.02 7.45 -7.55
C LYS A 189 25.51 8.75 -8.18
N GLU A 190 24.42 8.70 -8.94
CA GLU A 190 23.88 9.87 -9.62
C GLU A 190 23.22 10.88 -8.68
N ARG A 191 22.59 10.44 -7.60
CA ARG A 191 21.87 11.32 -6.65
C ARG A 191 22.13 11.05 -5.17
N TYR A 192 22.11 9.79 -4.72
CA TYR A 192 22.26 9.41 -3.30
C TYR A 192 23.20 8.23 -3.12
N SER A 193 23.62 7.99 -1.87
CA SER A 193 24.22 6.70 -1.53
C SER A 193 23.13 5.62 -1.47
N VAL A 194 23.51 4.35 -1.70
CA VAL A 194 22.59 3.22 -1.56
C VAL A 194 21.93 3.18 -0.18
N GLY A 195 22.68 3.48 0.89
CA GLY A 195 22.13 3.50 2.23
C GLY A 195 21.10 4.60 2.46
N GLN A 196 21.34 5.81 1.95
CA GLN A 196 20.36 6.91 1.98
C GLN A 196 19.08 6.53 1.23
N TYR A 197 19.22 5.92 0.05
CA TYR A 197 18.07 5.48 -0.75
C TYR A 197 17.24 4.42 0.00
N LEU A 198 17.89 3.42 0.60
CA LEU A 198 17.21 2.39 1.38
C LEU A 198 16.50 2.98 2.61
N LEU A 199 17.16 3.90 3.34
CA LEU A 199 16.53 4.61 4.46
C LEU A 199 15.28 5.36 4.00
N LYS A 200 15.36 6.10 2.89
CA LYS A 200 14.22 6.79 2.28
C LYS A 200 13.06 5.84 2.00
N CYS A 201 13.33 4.71 1.33
CA CYS A 201 12.28 3.75 0.98
C CYS A 201 11.62 3.15 2.24
N ILE A 202 12.39 2.79 3.26
CA ILE A 202 11.85 2.29 4.53
C ILE A 202 10.96 3.34 5.21
N VAL A 203 11.43 4.59 5.32
CA VAL A 203 10.68 5.67 5.95
C VAL A 203 9.42 6.01 5.16
N ALA A 204 9.47 6.07 3.83
CA ALA A 204 8.34 6.36 2.97
C ALA A 204 7.22 5.31 3.11
N VAL A 205 7.58 4.04 3.28
CA VAL A 205 6.62 2.97 3.54
C VAL A 205 6.03 3.05 4.93
N LEU A 206 6.83 3.39 5.95
CA LEU A 206 6.40 3.40 7.35
C LEU A 206 5.52 4.60 7.71
N VAL A 207 5.86 5.78 7.22
CA VAL A 207 5.24 7.04 7.65
C VAL A 207 3.86 7.24 7.01
N VAL A 208 2.91 7.75 7.77
CA VAL A 208 1.52 7.99 7.34
C VAL A 208 1.18 9.47 7.48
N ASP A 209 0.41 9.96 6.50
CA ASP A 209 -0.27 11.26 6.52
C ASP A 209 0.64 12.47 6.82
N GLN A 210 1.91 12.38 6.47
CA GLN A 210 2.81 13.52 6.56
C GLN A 210 3.78 13.60 5.38
N LEU A 211 4.22 14.83 5.11
CA LEU A 211 5.18 15.11 4.07
C LEU A 211 6.57 14.56 4.46
N LEU A 212 7.19 13.80 3.56
CA LEU A 212 8.59 13.38 3.63
C LEU A 212 9.37 14.18 2.60
N ILE A 213 10.33 14.97 3.05
CA ILE A 213 11.18 15.80 2.18
C ILE A 213 12.58 15.18 2.12
N GLU A 214 13.02 14.85 0.90
CA GLU A 214 14.40 14.42 0.63
C GLU A 214 15.30 15.63 0.45
N ASN A 215 16.53 15.54 0.94
CA ASN A 215 17.47 16.65 0.97
C ASN A 215 16.78 17.91 1.53
N GLY A 216 16.14 17.72 2.68
CA GLY A 216 15.27 18.73 3.29
C GLY A 216 16.00 20.03 3.58
N GLU A 217 15.67 21.06 2.83
CA GLU A 217 16.15 22.41 3.09
C GLU A 217 15.42 23.01 4.29
N VAL A 218 16.20 23.49 5.24
CA VAL A 218 15.67 24.31 6.34
C VAL A 218 16.28 25.69 6.20
N LEU A 219 15.42 26.70 6.12
CA LEU A 219 15.85 28.10 6.08
C LEU A 219 16.85 28.37 7.22
N ARG A 220 18.02 28.93 6.88
CA ARG A 220 19.13 29.25 7.79
C ARG A 220 19.99 28.08 8.29
N LEU A 221 19.75 26.85 7.84
CA LEU A 221 20.72 25.77 8.07
C LEU A 221 21.87 25.92 7.08
N VAL A 222 22.80 26.83 7.38
CA VAL A 222 23.89 27.23 6.52
C VAL A 222 25.21 26.92 7.21
N ASN A 223 26.20 26.47 6.45
CA ASN A 223 27.55 26.33 6.95
C ASN A 223 28.16 27.72 7.20
N PRO A 224 28.45 28.11 8.44
CA PRO A 224 28.91 29.47 8.75
C PRO A 224 30.30 29.79 8.19
N PHE A 225 31.08 28.77 7.79
CA PHE A 225 32.42 28.95 7.26
C PHE A 225 32.44 29.10 5.72
N THR A 226 31.52 28.43 5.04
CA THR A 226 31.49 28.43 3.56
C THR A 226 30.30 29.19 2.99
N GLY A 227 29.31 29.54 3.81
CA GLY A 227 28.04 30.11 3.36
C GLY A 227 27.14 29.12 2.60
N GLY A 228 27.55 27.88 2.46
CA GLY A 228 26.80 26.87 1.73
C GLY A 228 25.58 26.36 2.50
N GLN A 229 24.46 26.17 1.79
CA GLN A 229 23.24 25.56 2.34
C GLN A 229 23.52 24.12 2.73
N LEU A 230 23.08 23.71 3.92
CA LEU A 230 23.10 22.33 4.38
C LEU A 230 21.71 21.73 4.32
N HIS A 231 21.62 20.41 4.14
CA HIS A 231 20.36 19.69 3.99
C HIS A 231 20.36 18.47 4.89
N TYR A 232 19.18 18.11 5.39
CA TYR A 232 18.98 16.79 6.00
C TYR A 232 18.71 15.75 4.90
N ASP A 233 19.20 14.53 5.08
CA ASP A 233 18.90 13.44 4.12
C ASP A 233 17.39 13.24 3.97
N LEU A 234 16.68 13.19 5.11
CA LEU A 234 15.22 13.15 5.16
C LEU A 234 14.70 14.11 6.24
N LEU A 235 13.59 14.80 5.95
CA LEU A 235 12.91 15.68 6.89
C LEU A 235 11.41 15.35 6.91
N LEU A 236 10.89 15.20 8.12
CA LEU A 236 9.47 15.06 8.46
C LEU A 236 9.01 16.35 9.18
N PRO A 237 8.59 17.38 8.45
CA PRO A 237 8.37 18.70 9.03
C PRO A 237 7.23 18.74 10.05
N VAL A 238 6.18 17.94 9.87
CA VAL A 238 5.04 17.88 10.81
C VAL A 238 5.47 17.30 12.15
N SER A 239 6.25 16.23 12.16
CA SER A 239 6.79 15.63 13.38
C SER A 239 8.03 16.34 13.91
N ARG A 240 8.59 17.30 13.17
CA ARG A 240 9.89 17.94 13.47
C ARG A 240 11.01 16.94 13.68
N VAL A 241 11.08 15.92 12.83
CA VAL A 241 12.09 14.87 12.86
C VAL A 241 12.90 14.93 11.57
N ALA A 242 14.22 14.93 11.71
CA ALA A 242 15.16 14.77 10.60
C ALA A 242 15.92 13.45 10.76
N LEU A 243 16.22 12.77 9.67
CA LEU A 243 17.03 11.57 9.66
C LEU A 243 18.27 11.80 8.79
N GLU A 244 19.41 11.35 9.29
CA GLU A 244 20.71 11.39 8.61
C GLU A 244 21.28 9.97 8.52
N PHE A 245 21.65 9.57 7.32
CA PHE A 245 22.28 8.27 7.11
C PHE A 245 23.79 8.34 7.30
N GLN A 246 24.29 7.65 8.30
CA GLN A 246 25.71 7.53 8.62
C GLN A 246 26.29 6.27 7.99
N GLY A 247 26.81 6.41 6.77
CA GLY A 247 27.49 5.31 6.07
C GLY A 247 28.89 5.01 6.65
N PRO A 248 29.51 3.86 6.32
CA PRO A 248 30.83 3.49 6.80
C PRO A 248 31.92 4.54 6.56
N GLN A 249 31.77 5.35 5.52
CA GLN A 249 32.72 6.42 5.16
C GLN A 249 32.76 7.59 6.15
N HIS A 250 31.79 7.74 7.04
CA HIS A 250 31.76 8.84 8.03
C HIS A 250 32.75 8.62 9.19
N TYR A 251 33.26 7.41 9.37
CA TYR A 251 34.08 7.07 10.53
C TYR A 251 35.58 6.97 10.24
N ARG A 252 35.97 6.78 8.95
CA ARG A 252 37.36 6.63 8.53
C ARG A 252 37.58 7.16 7.13
N THR A 253 38.85 7.50 6.80
CA THR A 253 39.27 7.82 5.42
C THR A 253 38.96 6.66 4.48
N THR A 254 38.32 6.94 3.37
CA THR A 254 37.92 5.97 2.34
C THR A 254 38.32 6.52 0.97
N GLN A 255 38.14 5.74 -0.10
CA GLN A 255 38.32 6.26 -1.47
C GLN A 255 37.50 7.51 -1.77
N ARG A 256 36.37 7.73 -1.08
CA ARG A 256 35.51 8.92 -1.23
C ARG A 256 36.02 10.12 -0.43
N TYR A 257 36.67 9.87 0.69
CA TYR A 257 37.27 10.89 1.57
C TYR A 257 38.73 10.49 1.84
N PRO A 258 39.63 10.71 0.84
CA PRO A 258 41.01 10.22 0.92
C PRO A 258 41.88 11.05 1.86
N SER A 259 41.43 12.19 2.35
CA SER A 259 42.19 13.06 3.23
C SER A 259 41.49 13.29 4.57
N ASP A 260 42.30 13.47 5.64
CA ASP A 260 41.81 13.83 6.97
C ASP A 260 41.04 15.16 6.97
N THR A 261 41.39 16.08 6.10
CA THR A 261 40.73 17.37 5.95
C THR A 261 39.27 17.19 5.52
N GLN A 262 39.00 16.33 4.55
CA GLN A 262 37.62 16.06 4.08
C GLN A 262 36.79 15.36 5.14
N LEU A 263 37.39 14.49 5.94
CA LEU A 263 36.72 13.85 7.07
C LEU A 263 36.38 14.85 8.17
N GLN A 264 37.28 15.81 8.44
CA GLN A 264 37.05 16.89 9.40
C GLN A 264 35.92 17.84 8.92
N GLU A 265 35.91 18.21 7.63
CA GLU A 265 34.84 19.01 7.06
C GLU A 265 33.47 18.31 7.15
N GLN A 266 33.44 17.00 6.95
CA GLN A 266 32.21 16.21 7.11
C GLN A 266 31.73 16.24 8.57
N ARG A 267 32.60 15.97 9.52
CA ARG A 267 32.28 16.03 10.95
C ARG A 267 31.78 17.42 11.37
N MET A 268 32.42 18.46 10.85
CA MET A 268 31.98 19.84 11.11
C MET A 268 30.55 20.09 10.58
N ARG A 269 30.21 19.61 9.38
CA ARG A 269 28.84 19.70 8.84
C ARG A 269 27.84 18.96 9.70
N ASP A 270 28.17 17.77 10.16
CA ASP A 270 27.31 16.98 11.04
C ASP A 270 27.10 17.67 12.39
N ASP A 271 28.13 18.30 12.96
CA ASP A 271 28.03 19.09 14.21
C ASP A 271 27.17 20.35 14.02
N ILE A 272 27.28 21.04 12.91
CA ILE A 272 26.43 22.20 12.59
C ILE A 272 24.97 21.75 12.53
N LYS A 273 24.66 20.67 11.82
CA LYS A 273 23.30 20.13 11.73
C LYS A 273 22.74 19.75 13.12
N ARG A 274 23.56 19.09 13.96
CA ARG A 274 23.16 18.70 15.31
C ARG A 274 22.81 19.90 16.18
N ARG A 275 23.71 20.90 16.27
CA ARG A 275 23.46 22.13 17.04
C ARG A 275 22.25 22.92 16.53
N PHE A 276 22.12 23.02 15.22
CA PHE A 276 20.97 23.69 14.61
C PHE A 276 19.67 22.97 14.99
N SER A 277 19.64 21.65 14.91
CA SER A 277 18.49 20.81 15.26
C SER A 277 18.07 21.03 16.71
N GLU A 278 19.02 20.97 17.64
CA GLU A 278 18.80 21.23 19.07
C GLU A 278 18.19 22.63 19.32
N THR A 279 18.76 23.65 18.67
CA THR A 279 18.31 25.03 18.85
C THR A 279 16.92 25.28 18.29
N HIS A 280 16.52 24.57 17.24
CA HIS A 280 15.25 24.78 16.53
C HIS A 280 14.18 23.74 16.88
N GLY A 281 14.42 22.87 17.86
CA GLY A 281 13.47 21.87 18.30
C GLY A 281 13.17 20.82 17.22
N ILE A 282 14.19 20.49 16.41
CA ILE A 282 14.16 19.37 15.44
C ILE A 282 14.86 18.18 16.07
N THR A 283 14.20 17.05 16.13
CA THR A 283 14.83 15.80 16.56
C THR A 283 15.66 15.23 15.43
N LEU A 284 16.98 15.20 15.58
CA LEU A 284 17.89 14.59 14.61
C LEU A 284 18.14 13.13 14.97
N ILE A 285 17.78 12.21 14.06
CA ILE A 285 18.02 10.76 14.19
C ILE A 285 19.14 10.37 13.25
N GLU A 286 20.27 9.95 13.81
CA GLU A 286 21.36 9.38 13.04
C GLU A 286 21.13 7.88 12.85
N VAL A 287 21.07 7.43 11.59
CA VAL A 287 20.81 6.04 11.20
C VAL A 287 22.06 5.42 10.61
N ARG A 288 22.55 4.36 11.21
CA ARG A 288 23.72 3.62 10.72
C ARG A 288 23.32 2.51 9.75
N ALA A 289 24.33 1.97 9.06
CA ALA A 289 24.10 0.86 8.13
C ALA A 289 23.41 -0.34 8.81
N ASP A 290 23.76 -0.67 10.04
CA ASP A 290 23.18 -1.78 10.80
C ASP A 290 21.71 -1.54 11.21
N ASP A 291 21.30 -0.27 11.28
CA ASP A 291 19.93 0.12 11.63
C ASP A 291 18.93 0.00 10.47
N LEU A 292 19.41 -0.19 9.24
CA LEU A 292 18.57 -0.27 8.05
C LEU A 292 17.70 -1.54 8.04
N SER A 293 16.63 -1.53 8.81
CA SER A 293 15.56 -2.54 8.77
C SER A 293 14.24 -1.92 9.13
N PHE A 294 13.12 -2.48 8.66
CA PHE A 294 11.78 -2.00 9.03
C PHE A 294 11.59 -2.02 10.56
N GLY A 295 12.06 -3.06 11.24
CA GLY A 295 11.93 -3.19 12.69
C GLY A 295 12.65 -2.09 13.45
N THR A 296 13.93 -1.84 13.15
CA THR A 296 14.74 -0.82 13.83
C THR A 296 14.22 0.58 13.55
N ILE A 297 14.00 0.92 12.27
CA ILE A 297 13.51 2.25 11.87
C ILE A 297 12.12 2.52 12.45
N SER A 298 11.22 1.54 12.43
CA SER A 298 9.90 1.63 13.06
C SER A 298 10.00 1.94 14.56
N SER A 299 10.93 1.28 15.26
CA SER A 299 11.16 1.51 16.69
C SER A 299 11.74 2.89 16.97
N LEU A 300 12.69 3.36 16.15
CA LEU A 300 13.23 4.73 16.23
C LEU A 300 12.14 5.77 16.00
N LEU A 301 11.35 5.66 14.95
CA LEU A 301 10.28 6.61 14.64
C LEU A 301 9.22 6.66 15.74
N ARG A 302 8.80 5.50 16.29
CA ARG A 302 7.85 5.45 17.43
C ARG A 302 8.40 6.11 18.68
N ARG A 303 9.68 5.91 19.02
CA ARG A 303 10.34 6.56 20.17
C ARG A 303 10.27 8.08 20.12
N HIS A 304 10.24 8.63 18.90
CA HIS A 304 10.14 10.07 18.67
C HIS A 304 8.72 10.52 18.26
N ASN A 305 7.69 9.69 18.58
CA ASN A 305 6.28 10.00 18.36
C ASN A 305 5.91 10.29 16.90
N VAL A 306 6.66 9.74 15.93
CA VAL A 306 6.30 9.85 14.53
C VAL A 306 5.16 8.86 14.22
N PRO A 307 4.02 9.33 13.65
CA PRO A 307 2.94 8.44 13.26
C PRO A 307 3.40 7.48 12.15
N ILE A 308 3.25 6.18 12.39
CA ILE A 308 3.58 5.14 11.41
C ILE A 308 2.40 4.22 11.16
N ARG A 309 2.43 3.51 10.04
CA ARG A 309 1.42 2.51 9.66
C ARG A 309 1.31 1.42 10.72
N HIS A 310 0.08 0.97 10.98
CA HIS A 310 -0.17 -0.14 11.91
C HIS A 310 0.10 -1.50 11.27
N SER A 311 -0.10 -1.64 9.97
CA SER A 311 0.18 -2.84 9.18
C SER A 311 0.82 -2.48 7.85
N LEU A 312 1.70 -3.34 7.36
CA LEU A 312 2.38 -3.24 6.06
C LEU A 312 1.92 -4.34 5.09
N ASP A 313 0.82 -5.05 5.41
CA ASP A 313 0.36 -6.20 4.63
C ASP A 313 -0.03 -5.83 3.19
N ASP A 314 -0.52 -4.62 2.98
CA ASP A 314 -0.87 -4.07 1.66
C ASP A 314 0.36 -3.78 0.78
N GLN A 315 1.52 -3.56 1.41
CA GLN A 315 2.79 -3.29 0.73
C GLN A 315 3.85 -4.37 0.96
N ARG A 316 3.44 -5.58 1.34
CA ARG A 316 4.34 -6.66 1.75
C ARG A 316 5.41 -6.98 0.70
N HIS A 317 5.05 -7.03 -0.58
CA HIS A 317 6.03 -7.32 -1.66
C HIS A 317 7.12 -6.26 -1.75
N LEU A 318 6.74 -4.98 -1.63
CA LEU A 318 7.70 -3.88 -1.60
C LEU A 318 8.56 -3.94 -0.34
N CYS A 319 7.96 -4.20 0.82
CA CYS A 319 8.68 -4.36 2.09
C CYS A 319 9.69 -5.51 2.02
N ASP A 320 9.30 -6.66 1.47
CA ASP A 320 10.18 -7.83 1.33
C ASP A 320 11.38 -7.51 0.39
N ALA A 321 11.14 -6.80 -0.72
CA ALA A 321 12.18 -6.37 -1.64
C ALA A 321 13.16 -5.38 -0.98
N ILE A 322 12.65 -4.37 -0.29
CA ILE A 322 13.47 -3.38 0.43
C ILE A 322 14.28 -4.07 1.54
N GLU A 323 13.66 -4.94 2.34
CA GLU A 323 14.34 -5.62 3.45
C GLU A 323 15.46 -6.55 2.94
N ALA A 324 15.24 -7.25 1.83
CA ALA A 324 16.27 -8.08 1.19
C ALA A 324 17.50 -7.26 0.80
N GLU A 325 17.28 -6.11 0.15
CA GLU A 325 18.38 -5.23 -0.27
C GLU A 325 19.03 -4.51 0.93
N ALA A 326 18.27 -4.13 1.94
CA ALA A 326 18.79 -3.58 3.18
C ALA A 326 19.67 -4.61 3.92
N ALA A 327 19.26 -5.87 3.98
CA ALA A 327 20.07 -6.96 4.54
C ALA A 327 21.37 -7.19 3.75
N ASN A 328 21.32 -7.11 2.41
CA ASN A 328 22.50 -7.16 1.55
C ASN A 328 23.46 -6.00 1.86
N TYR A 329 22.93 -4.79 2.03
CA TYR A 329 23.71 -3.61 2.34
C TYR A 329 24.36 -3.68 3.72
N ARG A 330 23.62 -4.12 4.76
CA ARG A 330 24.16 -4.34 6.12
C ARG A 330 25.35 -5.31 6.09
N ARG A 331 25.21 -6.47 5.41
CA ARG A 331 26.30 -7.46 5.26
C ARG A 331 27.52 -6.90 4.53
N TRP A 332 27.29 -6.06 3.53
CA TRP A 332 28.38 -5.39 2.83
C TRP A 332 29.10 -4.38 3.74
N ALA A 333 28.37 -3.54 4.47
CA ALA A 333 28.91 -2.55 5.39
C ALA A 333 29.75 -3.21 6.49
N GLN A 334 29.24 -4.26 7.13
CA GLN A 334 29.96 -5.03 8.15
C GLN A 334 31.26 -5.65 7.62
N ARG A 335 31.23 -6.17 6.38
CA ARG A 335 32.49 -6.69 5.76
C ARG A 335 33.49 -5.58 5.50
N LEU A 336 33.04 -4.42 5.08
CA LEU A 336 33.88 -3.26 4.86
C LEU A 336 34.51 -2.78 6.18
N GLU A 337 33.72 -2.66 7.24
CA GLU A 337 34.21 -2.27 8.57
C GLU A 337 35.29 -3.26 9.13
N ARG A 338 35.05 -4.55 9.00
CA ARG A 338 36.04 -5.57 9.39
C ARG A 338 37.35 -5.43 8.63
N ARG A 339 37.31 -5.21 7.32
CA ARG A 339 38.49 -4.98 6.50
C ARG A 339 39.27 -3.73 6.93
N LEU A 340 38.54 -2.64 7.24
CA LEU A 340 39.13 -1.39 7.69
C LEU A 340 39.69 -1.48 9.13
N SER A 341 39.22 -2.44 9.93
CA SER A 341 39.67 -2.65 11.31
C SER A 341 40.90 -3.59 11.41
N SER A 342 41.13 -4.38 10.36
CA SER A 342 42.23 -5.35 10.29
C SER A 342 43.47 -4.88 9.50
N GLY A 343 43.46 -3.69 8.96
CA GLY A 343 44.56 -3.01 8.27
C GLY A 343 44.92 -1.70 8.98
#